data_061602204b69384f6fe0d13491930ffd
#
_entry.id   061602204b69384f6fe0d13491930ffd
#
_cell.length_a   1.000
_cell.length_b   1.000
_cell.length_c   1.000
_cell.angle_alpha   90.00
_cell.angle_beta   90.00
_cell.angle_gamma   90.00
#
_symmetry.space_group_name_H-M   'P 1'
#
loop_
_entity.id
_entity.type
_entity.pdbx_description
1 polymer ?
#
loop_
_entity_poly.entity_id
_entity_poly.type
_entity_poly.pdbx_seq_one_letter_code
_entity_poly.pdbx_strand_id
1 'polypeptide(L)'
;GKKYIDLTSGIGVNSLGHDNEALTTAVSEQAHKLMHACNLYYTEPMVQVAKKLVDAAGMGKIFFANSGAEANEGMIKLARKYSFDKYGEGRNKIITLKQSFHGRTVTTLKATGQDKFHQYFFPFTEGFDYAAANDIEDMKRKIDDTTCAVMMEMIQGEGGVLPLDKEFVQATAEICKEKDILLLIDEVQTGIGRTGSLFCYEQYGVQPNIISMAKGLGGGVPIGAVMADKKCQDVLGAGTHGTTFGGNPLCCAAANTVLDIVNKPEFLKSVQEKGEYLKKEILAIGSPKVKTVRGMGLMLGIVVDKDERAAMVSQLMEKGVLVLTAGTEAIRLLPPLVITKEEMDEAIAAMREVF
;
A
#
# COMPACT_ATOMS: atom_id res chain seq x y z
N GLY A 1 1.89 20.01 26.24
CA GLY A 1 1.44 18.77 25.62
C GLY A 1 2.44 17.64 25.91
N LYS A 2 2.04 16.40 25.77
CA LYS A 2 2.91 15.23 25.89
C LYS A 2 3.60 14.97 24.54
N LYS A 3 4.91 14.70 24.55
CA LYS A 3 5.67 14.27 23.37
C LYS A 3 5.44 12.78 23.12
N TYR A 4 5.34 12.39 21.85
CA TYR A 4 5.26 10.99 21.44
C TYR A 4 6.24 10.71 20.30
N ILE A 5 6.79 9.48 20.27
CA ILE A 5 7.41 8.91 19.09
C ILE A 5 6.32 8.22 18.30
N ASP A 6 6.08 8.69 17.07
CA ASP A 6 5.04 8.17 16.18
C ASP A 6 5.58 7.03 15.30
N LEU A 7 5.33 5.79 15.73
CA LEU A 7 5.58 4.60 14.91
C LEU A 7 4.36 4.18 14.10
N THR A 8 3.41 5.11 13.84
CA THR A 8 2.21 4.87 13.04
C THR A 8 2.19 5.62 11.72
N SER A 9 2.78 6.82 11.69
CA SER A 9 2.78 7.76 10.54
C SER A 9 1.38 7.97 9.93
N GLY A 10 0.33 8.00 10.75
CA GLY A 10 -1.04 8.07 10.23
C GLY A 10 -1.43 6.88 9.35
N ILE A 11 -1.02 5.67 9.75
CA ILE A 11 -1.15 4.41 9.00
C ILE A 11 -0.27 4.39 7.74
N GLY A 12 1.00 4.80 7.89
CA GLY A 12 1.99 4.78 6.80
C GLY A 12 1.84 5.90 5.78
N VAL A 13 1.21 7.01 6.15
CA VAL A 13 0.99 8.18 5.29
C VAL A 13 2.14 9.17 5.37
N ASN A 14 2.55 9.57 6.58
CA ASN A 14 3.56 10.59 6.80
C ASN A 14 4.98 10.04 6.56
N SER A 15 5.30 9.73 5.30
CA SER A 15 6.59 9.13 4.91
C SER A 15 7.79 9.99 5.29
N LEU A 16 7.64 11.31 5.22
CA LEU A 16 8.70 12.28 5.54
C LEU A 16 8.60 12.83 6.97
N GLY A 17 7.79 12.22 7.84
CA GLY A 17 7.56 12.67 9.20
C GLY A 17 6.64 13.89 9.27
N HIS A 18 6.62 14.51 10.45
CA HIS A 18 5.88 15.73 10.71
C HIS A 18 6.76 16.96 10.44
N ASP A 19 6.16 18.03 9.91
CA ASP A 19 6.81 19.32 9.67
C ASP A 19 8.09 19.23 8.80
N ASN A 20 8.03 18.43 7.71
CA ASN A 20 9.12 18.38 6.74
C ASN A 20 9.15 19.67 5.93
N GLU A 21 10.23 20.45 6.03
CA GLU A 21 10.37 21.76 5.42
C GLU A 21 10.18 21.74 3.90
N ALA A 22 10.75 20.76 3.21
CA ALA A 22 10.60 20.66 1.75
C ALA A 22 9.15 20.40 1.34
N LEU A 23 8.44 19.53 2.07
CA LEU A 23 7.04 19.20 1.82
C LEU A 23 6.12 20.38 2.13
N THR A 24 6.27 21.00 3.30
CA THR A 24 5.43 22.13 3.73
C THR A 24 5.64 23.33 2.83
N THR A 25 6.87 23.62 2.39
CA THR A 25 7.19 24.67 1.42
C THR A 25 6.52 24.41 0.08
N ALA A 26 6.69 23.21 -0.49
CA ALA A 26 6.10 22.86 -1.78
C ALA A 26 4.57 22.98 -1.78
N VAL A 27 3.91 22.52 -0.71
CA VAL A 27 2.45 22.63 -0.55
C VAL A 27 2.02 24.09 -0.43
N SER A 28 2.72 24.90 0.40
CA SER A 28 2.41 26.31 0.61
C SER A 28 2.57 27.12 -0.68
N GLU A 29 3.69 26.94 -1.38
CA GLU A 29 3.92 27.62 -2.66
C GLU A 29 2.89 27.24 -3.72
N GLN A 30 2.54 25.95 -3.82
CA GLN A 30 1.54 25.48 -4.78
C GLN A 30 0.15 26.00 -4.43
N ALA A 31 -0.20 26.12 -3.15
CA ALA A 31 -1.47 26.70 -2.70
C ALA A 31 -1.63 28.17 -3.15
N HIS A 32 -0.53 28.93 -3.18
CA HIS A 32 -0.53 30.31 -3.71
C HIS A 32 -0.62 30.39 -5.24
N LYS A 33 -0.17 29.36 -5.95
CA LYS A 33 -0.19 29.33 -7.42
C LYS A 33 -1.52 28.85 -7.98
N LEU A 34 -1.89 27.61 -7.63
CA LEU A 34 -3.09 26.94 -8.15
C LEU A 34 -3.37 25.69 -7.32
N MET A 35 -4.44 25.69 -6.55
CA MET A 35 -4.84 24.53 -5.73
C MET A 35 -5.46 23.42 -6.57
N HIS A 36 -6.34 23.78 -7.51
CA HIS A 36 -7.11 22.84 -8.31
C HIS A 36 -7.34 23.36 -9.73
N ALA A 37 -7.34 22.43 -10.68
CA ALA A 37 -7.84 22.64 -12.05
C ALA A 37 -8.57 21.37 -12.48
N CYS A 38 -9.59 21.50 -13.33
CA CYS A 38 -10.30 20.33 -13.83
C CYS A 38 -9.39 19.47 -14.75
N ASN A 39 -9.66 18.16 -14.77
CA ASN A 39 -8.87 17.18 -15.55
C ASN A 39 -9.05 17.27 -17.08
N LEU A 40 -9.66 18.34 -17.58
CA LEU A 40 -9.66 18.70 -19.01
C LEU A 40 -8.35 19.39 -19.43
N TYR A 41 -7.52 19.80 -18.47
CA TYR A 41 -6.26 20.51 -18.71
C TYR A 41 -5.10 19.82 -17.99
N TYR A 42 -3.93 19.83 -18.63
CA TYR A 42 -2.70 19.39 -18.00
C TYR A 42 -2.15 20.49 -17.08
N THR A 43 -1.67 20.06 -15.91
CA THR A 43 -0.94 20.92 -14.99
C THR A 43 0.48 20.39 -14.80
N GLU A 44 1.44 21.28 -14.64
CA GLU A 44 2.86 20.91 -14.54
C GLU A 44 3.12 19.91 -13.40
N PRO A 45 2.65 20.13 -12.15
CA PRO A 45 2.90 19.16 -11.06
C PRO A 45 2.34 17.78 -11.36
N MET A 46 1.15 17.68 -11.98
CA MET A 46 0.54 16.41 -12.35
C MET A 46 1.37 15.64 -13.38
N VAL A 47 1.84 16.34 -14.43
CA VAL A 47 2.66 15.73 -15.50
C VAL A 47 4.01 15.26 -14.94
N GLN A 48 4.63 16.02 -14.03
CA GLN A 48 5.88 15.64 -13.38
C GLN A 48 5.73 14.38 -12.54
N VAL A 49 4.70 14.28 -11.68
CA VAL A 49 4.42 13.06 -10.88
C VAL A 49 4.15 11.87 -11.79
N ALA A 50 3.31 12.07 -12.82
CA ALA A 50 2.98 11.01 -13.77
C ALA A 50 4.24 10.46 -14.43
N LYS A 51 5.12 11.32 -14.93
CA LYS A 51 6.38 10.93 -15.56
C LYS A 51 7.28 10.17 -14.59
N LYS A 52 7.51 10.71 -13.38
CA LYS A 52 8.38 10.08 -12.37
C LYS A 52 7.91 8.67 -12.02
N LEU A 53 6.61 8.48 -11.79
CA LEU A 53 6.06 7.19 -11.41
C LEU A 53 6.06 6.19 -12.56
N VAL A 54 5.64 6.60 -13.75
CA VAL A 54 5.59 5.74 -14.94
C VAL A 54 7.00 5.29 -15.34
N ASP A 55 7.97 6.22 -15.36
CA ASP A 55 9.36 5.89 -15.70
C ASP A 55 9.98 4.95 -14.65
N ALA A 56 9.77 5.20 -13.36
CA ALA A 56 10.32 4.39 -12.28
C ALA A 56 9.75 2.97 -12.26
N ALA A 57 8.47 2.80 -12.55
CA ALA A 57 7.79 1.50 -12.55
C ALA A 57 7.88 0.74 -13.89
N GLY A 58 8.37 1.39 -14.95
CA GLY A 58 8.34 0.83 -16.32
C GLY A 58 6.91 0.62 -16.85
N MET A 59 5.95 1.40 -16.35
CA MET A 59 4.53 1.35 -16.73
C MET A 59 4.22 2.21 -17.96
N GLY A 60 2.96 2.15 -18.44
CA GLY A 60 2.51 2.88 -19.63
C GLY A 60 1.84 4.21 -19.30
N LYS A 61 0.76 4.17 -18.50
CA LYS A 61 -0.05 5.34 -18.12
C LYS A 61 -0.49 5.29 -16.67
N ILE A 62 -0.86 6.47 -16.14
CA ILE A 62 -1.34 6.66 -14.77
C ILE A 62 -2.66 7.43 -14.78
N PHE A 63 -3.55 7.05 -13.86
CA PHE A 63 -4.75 7.81 -13.50
C PHE A 63 -4.66 8.18 -12.03
N PHE A 64 -4.87 9.46 -11.71
CA PHE A 64 -4.85 9.94 -10.33
C PHE A 64 -6.24 9.88 -9.69
N ALA A 65 -6.25 9.60 -8.39
CA ALA A 65 -7.41 9.55 -7.51
C ALA A 65 -7.08 10.29 -6.19
N ASN A 66 -7.94 10.16 -5.17
CA ASN A 66 -7.76 10.90 -3.91
C ASN A 66 -7.45 9.97 -2.72
N SER A 67 -7.59 8.68 -2.90
CA SER A 67 -7.42 7.67 -1.85
C SER A 67 -7.01 6.32 -2.42
N GLY A 68 -6.55 5.42 -1.54
CA GLY A 68 -6.28 4.04 -1.92
C GLY A 68 -7.53 3.28 -2.37
N ALA A 69 -8.68 3.55 -1.75
CA ALA A 69 -9.94 2.93 -2.15
C ALA A 69 -10.34 3.34 -3.57
N GLU A 70 -10.23 4.63 -3.92
CA GLU A 70 -10.50 5.10 -5.29
C GLU A 70 -9.49 4.56 -6.30
N ALA A 71 -8.21 4.46 -5.94
CA ALA A 71 -7.19 3.84 -6.79
C ALA A 71 -7.53 2.36 -7.05
N ASN A 72 -7.94 1.62 -6.03
CA ASN A 72 -8.36 0.21 -6.16
C ASN A 72 -9.67 0.06 -6.96
N GLU A 73 -10.64 0.98 -6.83
CA GLU A 73 -11.82 1.02 -7.71
C GLU A 73 -11.41 1.19 -9.18
N GLY A 74 -10.46 2.11 -9.44
CA GLY A 74 -9.88 2.31 -10.78
C GLY A 74 -9.22 1.04 -11.31
N MET A 75 -8.43 0.36 -10.48
CA MET A 75 -7.74 -0.89 -10.81
C MET A 75 -8.74 -2.03 -11.14
N ILE A 76 -9.77 -2.20 -10.32
CA ILE A 76 -10.85 -3.19 -10.53
C ILE A 76 -11.61 -2.90 -11.83
N LYS A 77 -12.00 -1.64 -12.07
CA LYS A 77 -12.69 -1.21 -13.29
C LYS A 77 -11.83 -1.45 -14.53
N LEU A 78 -10.55 -1.12 -14.47
CA LEU A 78 -9.62 -1.33 -15.57
C LEU A 78 -9.49 -2.81 -15.92
N ALA A 79 -9.32 -3.68 -14.92
CA ALA A 79 -9.20 -5.12 -15.12
C ALA A 79 -10.47 -5.72 -15.74
N ARG A 80 -11.65 -5.35 -15.25
CA ARG A 80 -12.92 -5.81 -15.79
C ARG A 80 -13.16 -5.32 -17.21
N LYS A 81 -12.85 -4.04 -17.47
CA LYS A 81 -13.02 -3.49 -18.83
C LYS A 81 -12.03 -4.10 -19.82
N TYR A 82 -10.77 -4.31 -19.45
CA TYR A 82 -9.81 -5.04 -20.29
C TYR A 82 -10.37 -6.41 -20.72
N SER A 83 -10.89 -7.15 -19.74
CA SER A 83 -11.46 -8.48 -20.01
C SER A 83 -12.69 -8.42 -20.91
N PHE A 84 -13.60 -7.46 -20.65
CA PHE A 84 -14.80 -7.26 -21.46
C PHE A 84 -14.46 -6.88 -22.90
N ASP A 85 -13.55 -5.92 -23.10
CA ASP A 85 -13.15 -5.47 -24.44
C ASP A 85 -12.52 -6.60 -25.26
N LYS A 86 -11.83 -7.55 -24.61
CA LYS A 86 -11.12 -8.63 -25.29
C LYS A 86 -11.93 -9.93 -25.45
N TYR A 87 -12.75 -10.26 -24.44
CA TYR A 87 -13.41 -11.56 -24.34
C TYR A 87 -14.95 -11.50 -24.29
N GLY A 88 -15.52 -10.29 -24.20
CA GLY A 88 -16.95 -10.12 -24.01
C GLY A 88 -17.40 -10.33 -22.57
N GLU A 89 -18.68 -10.63 -22.38
CA GLU A 89 -19.33 -10.83 -21.09
C GLU A 89 -18.88 -12.14 -20.41
N GLY A 90 -19.04 -12.20 -19.08
CA GLY A 90 -18.88 -13.41 -18.28
C GLY A 90 -17.48 -13.61 -17.67
N ARG A 91 -16.44 -12.93 -18.18
CA ARG A 91 -15.08 -13.01 -17.62
C ARG A 91 -14.73 -11.77 -16.81
N ASN A 92 -15.27 -11.69 -15.58
CA ASN A 92 -15.19 -10.50 -14.73
C ASN A 92 -14.82 -10.78 -13.25
N LYS A 93 -14.54 -12.07 -12.93
CA LYS A 93 -14.16 -12.48 -11.59
C LYS A 93 -12.72 -12.03 -11.26
N ILE A 94 -12.56 -11.43 -10.08
CA ILE A 94 -11.27 -11.06 -9.53
C ILE A 94 -11.03 -11.92 -8.28
N ILE A 95 -9.88 -12.59 -8.22
CA ILE A 95 -9.47 -13.35 -7.06
C ILE A 95 -8.61 -12.41 -6.18
N THR A 96 -8.99 -12.29 -4.92
CA THR A 96 -8.19 -11.62 -3.90
C THR A 96 -7.71 -12.63 -2.86
N LEU A 97 -6.95 -12.19 -1.86
CA LEU A 97 -6.45 -13.10 -0.83
C LEU A 97 -7.25 -12.96 0.46
N LYS A 98 -7.46 -14.07 1.16
CA LYS A 98 -7.92 -14.06 2.56
C LYS A 98 -6.98 -13.20 3.39
N GLN A 99 -7.50 -12.47 4.38
CA GLN A 99 -6.78 -11.49 5.22
C GLN A 99 -6.34 -10.21 4.51
N SER A 100 -6.63 -10.02 3.21
CA SER A 100 -6.32 -8.78 2.49
C SER A 100 -7.17 -7.60 2.95
N PHE A 101 -6.71 -6.38 2.59
CA PHE A 101 -7.47 -5.16 2.79
C PHE A 101 -7.28 -4.22 1.59
N HIS A 102 -8.38 -3.89 0.90
CA HIS A 102 -8.31 -3.10 -0.34
C HIS A 102 -9.13 -1.80 -0.29
N GLY A 103 -9.83 -1.51 0.80
CA GLY A 103 -10.56 -0.26 0.98
C GLY A 103 -11.92 -0.39 1.66
N ARG A 104 -12.64 0.73 1.72
CA ARG A 104 -13.94 0.86 2.41
C ARG A 104 -15.10 1.30 1.51
N THR A 105 -14.89 1.50 0.20
CA THR A 105 -16.00 1.62 -0.76
C THR A 105 -16.69 0.26 -0.91
N VAL A 106 -17.92 0.22 -1.39
CA VAL A 106 -18.70 -1.04 -1.44
C VAL A 106 -17.97 -2.12 -2.24
N THR A 107 -17.34 -1.76 -3.38
CA THR A 107 -16.59 -2.72 -4.20
C THR A 107 -15.27 -3.13 -3.56
N THR A 108 -14.46 -2.17 -3.09
CA THR A 108 -13.17 -2.50 -2.44
C THR A 108 -13.37 -3.19 -1.10
N LEU A 109 -14.49 -2.94 -0.42
CA LEU A 109 -14.88 -3.67 0.78
C LEU A 109 -15.18 -5.13 0.45
N LYS A 110 -15.87 -5.39 -0.67
CA LYS A 110 -16.09 -6.76 -1.16
C LYS A 110 -14.80 -7.43 -1.62
N ALA A 111 -13.86 -6.68 -2.22
CA ALA A 111 -12.54 -7.20 -2.58
C ALA A 111 -11.68 -7.56 -1.35
N THR A 112 -11.92 -6.95 -0.19
CA THR A 112 -11.22 -7.20 1.07
C THR A 112 -11.55 -8.59 1.61
N GLY A 113 -10.54 -9.46 1.75
CA GLY A 113 -10.70 -10.87 2.14
C GLY A 113 -10.85 -11.10 3.64
N GLN A 114 -11.67 -10.31 4.32
CA GLN A 114 -11.93 -10.41 5.76
C GLN A 114 -13.42 -10.35 6.05
N ASP A 115 -14.02 -11.47 6.44
CA ASP A 115 -15.48 -11.61 6.63
C ASP A 115 -16.08 -10.62 7.62
N LYS A 116 -15.30 -10.16 8.61
CA LYS A 116 -15.75 -9.14 9.58
C LYS A 116 -16.17 -7.81 8.94
N PHE A 117 -15.73 -7.53 7.71
CA PHE A 117 -16.09 -6.35 6.96
C PHE A 117 -17.27 -6.57 6.00
N HIS A 118 -17.66 -7.82 5.75
CA HIS A 118 -18.76 -8.18 4.85
C HIS A 118 -20.09 -8.23 5.61
N GLN A 119 -20.43 -7.15 6.32
CA GLN A 119 -21.65 -7.02 7.11
C GLN A 119 -22.34 -5.69 6.80
N TYR A 120 -23.66 -5.61 6.99
CA TYR A 120 -24.49 -4.41 6.94
C TYR A 120 -24.67 -3.72 5.57
N PHE A 121 -23.71 -3.79 4.66
CA PHE A 121 -23.65 -2.95 3.44
C PHE A 121 -24.11 -3.69 2.18
N PHE A 122 -25.06 -4.58 2.32
CA PHE A 122 -25.62 -5.35 1.20
C PHE A 122 -26.53 -4.48 0.31
N PRO A 123 -26.62 -4.75 -1.00
CA PRO A 123 -25.89 -5.80 -1.73
C PRO A 123 -24.44 -5.40 -2.06
N PHE A 124 -23.52 -6.35 -1.99
CA PHE A 124 -22.14 -6.14 -2.41
C PHE A 124 -21.99 -6.34 -3.93
N THR A 125 -20.96 -5.72 -4.51
CA THR A 125 -20.55 -5.96 -5.88
C THR A 125 -20.15 -7.42 -6.07
N GLU A 126 -20.70 -8.10 -7.07
CA GLU A 126 -20.41 -9.50 -7.41
C GLU A 126 -19.05 -9.65 -8.14
N GLY A 127 -18.63 -10.92 -8.33
CA GLY A 127 -17.43 -11.26 -9.09
C GLY A 127 -16.13 -11.16 -8.28
N PHE A 128 -16.16 -11.52 -7.00
CA PHE A 128 -14.98 -11.72 -6.17
C PHE A 128 -14.94 -13.10 -5.54
N ASP A 129 -13.73 -13.70 -5.50
CA ASP A 129 -13.44 -14.94 -4.77
C ASP A 129 -12.12 -14.77 -4.01
N TYR A 130 -11.86 -15.61 -3.00
CA TYR A 130 -10.76 -15.44 -2.06
C TYR A 130 -9.90 -16.70 -1.98
N ALA A 131 -8.61 -16.59 -2.37
CA ALA A 131 -7.64 -17.63 -2.19
C ALA A 131 -6.91 -17.50 -0.84
N ALA A 132 -6.43 -18.60 -0.29
CA ALA A 132 -5.54 -18.57 0.85
C ALA A 132 -4.18 -18.00 0.42
N ALA A 133 -3.62 -17.08 1.23
CA ALA A 133 -2.27 -16.57 0.99
C ALA A 133 -1.25 -17.69 1.12
N ASN A 134 -0.24 -17.69 0.25
CA ASN A 134 0.85 -18.68 0.20
C ASN A 134 0.39 -20.13 -0.08
N ASP A 135 -0.82 -20.32 -0.63
CA ASP A 135 -1.33 -21.60 -1.10
C ASP A 135 -1.59 -21.56 -2.61
N ILE A 136 -0.59 -21.98 -3.38
CA ILE A 136 -0.66 -21.95 -4.84
C ILE A 136 -1.70 -22.95 -5.39
N GLU A 137 -1.97 -24.03 -4.69
CA GLU A 137 -2.98 -25.00 -5.11
C GLU A 137 -4.40 -24.47 -4.88
N ASP A 138 -4.62 -23.69 -3.81
CA ASP A 138 -5.88 -22.98 -3.62
C ASP A 138 -6.07 -21.90 -4.69
N MET A 139 -5.02 -21.14 -5.02
CA MET A 139 -5.05 -20.16 -6.10
C MET A 139 -5.44 -20.82 -7.44
N LYS A 140 -4.80 -21.94 -7.80
CA LYS A 140 -5.13 -22.70 -9.02
C LYS A 140 -6.58 -23.17 -9.07
N ARG A 141 -7.11 -23.65 -7.94
CA ARG A 141 -8.52 -24.11 -7.86
C ARG A 141 -9.53 -22.98 -8.05
N LYS A 142 -9.17 -21.75 -7.63
CA LYS A 142 -10.04 -20.57 -7.72
C LYS A 142 -10.04 -19.94 -9.11
N ILE A 143 -8.96 -20.09 -9.86
CA ILE A 143 -8.83 -19.58 -11.21
C ILE A 143 -9.60 -20.48 -12.18
N ASP A 144 -10.59 -19.90 -12.88
CA ASP A 144 -11.36 -20.53 -13.93
C ASP A 144 -11.56 -19.58 -15.13
N ASP A 145 -12.36 -19.98 -16.11
CA ASP A 145 -12.59 -19.24 -17.36
C ASP A 145 -13.32 -17.89 -17.14
N THR A 146 -13.93 -17.68 -15.97
CA THR A 146 -14.56 -16.41 -15.59
C THR A 146 -13.60 -15.42 -14.95
N THR A 147 -12.37 -15.84 -14.65
CA THR A 147 -11.38 -15.03 -13.95
C THR A 147 -10.71 -14.03 -14.90
N CYS A 148 -10.76 -12.74 -14.55
CA CYS A 148 -10.11 -11.67 -15.32
C CYS A 148 -8.83 -11.16 -14.64
N ALA A 149 -8.72 -11.29 -13.31
CA ALA A 149 -7.57 -10.77 -12.57
C ALA A 149 -7.33 -11.51 -11.24
N VAL A 150 -6.08 -11.43 -10.77
CA VAL A 150 -5.70 -11.70 -9.38
C VAL A 150 -5.19 -10.40 -8.77
N MET A 151 -5.69 -10.04 -7.58
CA MET A 151 -5.34 -8.82 -6.86
C MET A 151 -4.76 -9.17 -5.49
N MET A 152 -3.59 -8.62 -5.16
CA MET A 152 -2.92 -8.90 -3.88
C MET A 152 -2.08 -7.73 -3.37
N GLU A 153 -1.82 -7.72 -2.06
CA GLU A 153 -0.78 -6.94 -1.41
C GLU A 153 0.47 -7.82 -1.28
N MET A 154 1.66 -7.29 -1.47
CA MET A 154 2.91 -8.05 -1.22
C MET A 154 3.11 -8.35 0.27
N ILE A 155 2.62 -7.46 1.13
CA ILE A 155 2.52 -7.66 2.59
C ILE A 155 1.11 -7.26 2.99
N GLN A 156 0.33 -8.18 3.53
CA GLN A 156 -1.02 -7.91 4.01
C GLN A 156 -0.97 -7.08 5.29
N GLY A 157 -1.09 -5.75 5.14
CA GLY A 157 -0.87 -4.81 6.22
C GLY A 157 -1.88 -4.93 7.35
N GLU A 158 -3.17 -4.89 7.01
CA GLU A 158 -4.28 -4.97 7.97
C GLU A 158 -4.52 -6.40 8.47
N GLY A 159 -4.12 -7.40 7.68
CA GLY A 159 -4.19 -8.82 8.04
C GLY A 159 -3.23 -9.24 9.14
N GLY A 160 -2.22 -8.40 9.47
CA GLY A 160 -1.25 -8.70 10.52
C GLY A 160 0.21 -8.52 10.11
N VAL A 161 0.48 -7.72 9.09
CA VAL A 161 1.82 -7.56 8.49
C VAL A 161 2.35 -8.93 8.03
N LEU A 162 1.63 -9.53 7.08
CA LEU A 162 1.90 -10.88 6.58
C LEU A 162 2.57 -10.79 5.18
N PRO A 163 3.89 -10.91 5.07
CA PRO A 163 4.56 -11.00 3.77
C PRO A 163 4.10 -12.25 3.01
N LEU A 164 3.91 -12.10 1.71
CA LEU A 164 3.72 -13.26 0.83
C LEU A 164 5.06 -13.95 0.55
N ASP A 165 5.02 -15.25 0.32
CA ASP A 165 6.19 -16.01 -0.11
C ASP A 165 6.52 -15.68 -1.57
N LYS A 166 7.80 -15.51 -1.86
CA LYS A 166 8.28 -15.13 -3.18
C LYS A 166 7.86 -16.15 -4.25
N GLU A 167 7.97 -17.42 -3.93
CA GLU A 167 7.59 -18.55 -4.79
C GLU A 167 6.11 -18.53 -5.12
N PHE A 168 5.25 -18.20 -4.13
CA PHE A 168 3.80 -18.07 -4.34
C PHE A 168 3.48 -16.92 -5.30
N VAL A 169 4.10 -15.75 -5.10
CA VAL A 169 3.88 -14.57 -5.94
C VAL A 169 4.33 -14.83 -7.36
N GLN A 170 5.52 -15.42 -7.55
CA GLN A 170 6.06 -15.74 -8.86
C GLN A 170 5.22 -16.79 -9.60
N ALA A 171 4.83 -17.87 -8.91
CA ALA A 171 3.96 -18.89 -9.49
C ALA A 171 2.58 -18.31 -9.89
N THR A 172 2.02 -17.43 -9.06
CA THR A 172 0.76 -16.74 -9.40
C THR A 172 0.93 -15.83 -10.63
N ALA A 173 2.04 -15.10 -10.73
CA ALA A 173 2.34 -14.25 -11.88
C ALA A 173 2.46 -15.05 -13.19
N GLU A 174 3.12 -16.22 -13.15
CA GLU A 174 3.20 -17.11 -14.33
C GLU A 174 1.83 -17.65 -14.73
N ILE A 175 0.99 -18.08 -13.79
CA ILE A 175 -0.39 -18.50 -14.08
C ILE A 175 -1.19 -17.36 -14.73
N CYS A 176 -1.06 -16.14 -14.19
CA CYS A 176 -1.71 -14.96 -14.75
C CYS A 176 -1.28 -14.71 -16.21
N LYS A 177 0.01 -14.84 -16.50
CA LYS A 177 0.57 -14.68 -17.83
C LYS A 177 0.07 -15.77 -18.81
N GLU A 178 0.13 -17.03 -18.41
CA GLU A 178 -0.30 -18.17 -19.21
C GLU A 178 -1.79 -18.12 -19.59
N LYS A 179 -2.64 -17.69 -18.65
CA LYS A 179 -4.10 -17.65 -18.83
C LYS A 179 -4.63 -16.29 -19.30
N ASP A 180 -3.74 -15.33 -19.58
CA ASP A 180 -4.10 -13.95 -19.90
C ASP A 180 -5.04 -13.30 -18.86
N ILE A 181 -4.72 -13.54 -17.58
CA ILE A 181 -5.34 -12.92 -16.41
C ILE A 181 -4.45 -11.74 -15.98
N LEU A 182 -5.03 -10.62 -15.57
CA LEU A 182 -4.24 -9.47 -15.12
C LEU A 182 -3.74 -9.68 -13.69
N LEU A 183 -2.45 -9.40 -13.47
CA LEU A 183 -1.85 -9.32 -12.14
C LEU A 183 -1.96 -7.89 -11.61
N LEU A 184 -2.72 -7.71 -10.53
CA LEU A 184 -2.99 -6.44 -9.87
C LEU A 184 -2.28 -6.40 -8.52
N ILE A 185 -1.43 -5.40 -8.30
CA ILE A 185 -0.71 -5.24 -7.02
C ILE A 185 -1.17 -3.98 -6.32
N ASP A 186 -1.70 -4.16 -5.12
CA ASP A 186 -2.05 -3.08 -4.21
C ASP A 186 -0.81 -2.64 -3.42
N GLU A 187 -0.23 -1.52 -3.84
CA GLU A 187 0.93 -0.88 -3.20
C GLU A 187 0.53 0.32 -2.31
N VAL A 188 -0.74 0.41 -1.94
CA VAL A 188 -1.27 1.51 -1.12
C VAL A 188 -0.53 1.63 0.22
N GLN A 189 -0.16 0.50 0.83
CA GLN A 189 0.59 0.51 2.09
C GLN A 189 2.06 0.11 1.93
N THR A 190 2.40 -0.73 0.96
CA THR A 190 3.74 -1.28 0.76
C THR A 190 4.64 -0.42 -0.10
N GLY A 191 4.06 0.43 -0.95
CA GLY A 191 4.77 1.26 -1.91
C GLY A 191 5.40 2.53 -1.34
N ILE A 192 5.95 3.30 -2.25
CA ILE A 192 6.58 4.61 -2.00
C ILE A 192 7.68 4.51 -0.93
N GLY A 193 8.57 3.53 -1.12
CA GLY A 193 9.77 3.35 -0.29
C GLY A 193 9.56 2.63 1.03
N ARG A 194 8.32 2.34 1.46
CA ARG A 194 7.99 1.76 2.77
C ARG A 194 8.76 0.48 3.09
N THR A 195 8.97 -0.38 2.10
CA THR A 195 9.63 -1.69 2.25
C THR A 195 11.11 -1.69 1.85
N GLY A 196 11.66 -0.52 1.51
CA GLY A 196 13.06 -0.37 1.10
C GLY A 196 13.31 -0.52 -0.41
N SER A 197 12.26 -0.59 -1.22
CA SER A 197 12.22 -0.37 -2.66
C SER A 197 11.12 0.64 -2.97
N LEU A 198 11.11 1.28 -4.15
CA LEU A 198 10.05 2.22 -4.47
C LEU A 198 8.70 1.54 -4.48
N PHE A 199 8.61 0.36 -5.09
CA PHE A 199 7.47 -0.54 -5.03
C PHE A 199 7.89 -1.90 -4.46
N CYS A 200 7.07 -2.48 -3.59
CA CYS A 200 7.41 -3.73 -2.92
C CYS A 200 7.54 -4.92 -3.89
N TYR A 201 6.74 -4.96 -4.97
CA TYR A 201 6.76 -6.03 -5.96
C TYR A 201 8.13 -6.21 -6.63
N GLU A 202 8.96 -5.16 -6.68
CA GLU A 202 10.33 -5.22 -7.24
C GLU A 202 11.19 -6.28 -6.52
N GLN A 203 10.98 -6.45 -5.21
CA GLN A 203 11.71 -7.42 -4.39
C GLN A 203 11.28 -8.87 -4.65
N TYR A 204 10.11 -9.05 -5.25
CA TYR A 204 9.58 -10.36 -5.64
C TYR A 204 9.98 -10.78 -7.06
N GLY A 205 10.53 -9.86 -7.86
CA GLY A 205 10.98 -10.13 -9.22
C GLY A 205 9.84 -10.41 -10.19
N VAL A 206 8.68 -9.78 -9.98
CA VAL A 206 7.51 -9.86 -10.86
C VAL A 206 7.21 -8.49 -11.46
N GLN A 207 6.55 -8.45 -12.60
CA GLN A 207 6.06 -7.22 -13.22
C GLN A 207 4.52 -7.29 -13.28
N PRO A 208 3.81 -6.49 -12.48
CA PRO A 208 2.34 -6.44 -12.52
C PRO A 208 1.84 -5.72 -13.78
N ASN A 209 0.57 -6.02 -14.14
CA ASN A 209 -0.11 -5.29 -15.19
C ASN A 209 -0.68 -3.96 -14.68
N ILE A 210 -1.14 -3.93 -13.42
CA ILE A 210 -1.72 -2.74 -12.81
C ILE A 210 -1.23 -2.62 -11.36
N ILE A 211 -0.92 -1.39 -10.95
CA ILE A 211 -0.49 -1.06 -9.60
C ILE A 211 -1.38 0.06 -9.06
N SER A 212 -1.86 -0.06 -7.84
CA SER A 212 -2.47 1.04 -7.10
C SER A 212 -1.54 1.59 -6.03
N MET A 213 -1.63 2.87 -5.72
CA MET A 213 -0.85 3.52 -4.67
C MET A 213 -1.62 4.70 -4.04
N ALA A 214 -1.27 5.05 -2.81
CA ALA A 214 -1.79 6.20 -2.08
C ALA A 214 -0.90 6.51 -0.86
N LYS A 215 -1.49 6.84 0.29
CA LYS A 215 -0.81 7.01 1.60
C LYS A 215 0.51 7.77 1.48
N GLY A 216 1.63 7.06 1.56
CA GLY A 216 2.98 7.62 1.49
C GLY A 216 3.26 8.48 0.26
N LEU A 217 2.50 8.30 -0.82
CA LEU A 217 2.66 9.10 -2.04
C LEU A 217 2.45 10.61 -1.79
N GLY A 218 1.49 10.96 -0.93
CA GLY A 218 1.18 12.37 -0.64
C GLY A 218 1.93 12.94 0.56
N GLY A 219 2.58 12.09 1.38
CA GLY A 219 3.30 12.54 2.57
C GLY A 219 2.44 13.23 3.63
N GLY A 220 1.11 13.19 3.52
CA GLY A 220 0.15 13.84 4.41
C GLY A 220 -1.07 14.38 3.69
N VAL A 221 -0.98 14.71 2.41
CA VAL A 221 -2.14 15.16 1.61
C VAL A 221 -2.83 13.99 0.91
N PRO A 222 -4.15 14.06 0.66
CA PRO A 222 -4.92 12.98 0.06
C PRO A 222 -4.64 12.87 -1.44
N ILE A 223 -3.97 11.81 -1.84
CA ILE A 223 -3.73 11.43 -3.23
C ILE A 223 -3.73 9.91 -3.36
N GLY A 224 -4.27 9.40 -4.44
CA GLY A 224 -4.13 8.03 -4.88
C GLY A 224 -3.82 7.99 -6.37
N ALA A 225 -3.35 6.84 -6.84
CA ALA A 225 -3.11 6.66 -8.27
C ALA A 225 -3.21 5.18 -8.64
N VAL A 226 -3.57 4.93 -9.89
CA VAL A 226 -3.49 3.61 -10.52
C VAL A 226 -2.65 3.73 -11.79
N MET A 227 -1.66 2.84 -11.92
CA MET A 227 -0.84 2.75 -13.13
C MET A 227 -1.13 1.45 -13.88
N ALA A 228 -1.12 1.53 -15.19
CA ALA A 228 -1.29 0.41 -16.10
C ALA A 228 -0.06 0.20 -16.97
N ASP A 229 0.29 -1.06 -17.23
CA ASP A 229 1.32 -1.43 -18.19
C ASP A 229 0.89 -1.14 -19.65
N LYS A 230 1.79 -1.36 -20.60
CA LYS A 230 1.53 -1.16 -22.03
C LYS A 230 0.38 -2.02 -22.57
N LYS A 231 0.09 -3.15 -21.92
CA LYS A 231 -0.97 -4.09 -22.33
C LYS A 231 -2.37 -3.51 -22.09
N CYS A 232 -2.55 -2.75 -21.02
CA CYS A 232 -3.86 -2.24 -20.61
C CYS A 232 -3.93 -0.71 -20.42
N GLN A 233 -2.88 0.04 -20.76
CA GLN A 233 -2.79 1.50 -20.58
C GLN A 233 -3.88 2.31 -21.30
N ASP A 234 -4.47 1.81 -22.36
CA ASP A 234 -5.45 2.50 -23.20
C ASP A 234 -6.90 2.05 -22.95
N VAL A 235 -7.11 1.13 -22.00
CA VAL A 235 -8.42 0.53 -21.71
C VAL A 235 -9.40 1.54 -21.12
N LEU A 236 -8.97 2.40 -20.20
CA LEU A 236 -9.79 3.46 -19.64
C LEU A 236 -9.67 4.73 -20.50
N GLY A 237 -10.37 4.76 -21.62
CA GLY A 237 -10.47 5.91 -22.50
C GLY A 237 -11.41 7.00 -21.95
N ALA A 238 -11.55 8.09 -22.72
CA ALA A 238 -12.40 9.22 -22.35
C ALA A 238 -13.84 8.78 -22.02
N GLY A 239 -14.38 9.29 -20.91
CA GLY A 239 -15.75 9.01 -20.46
C GLY A 239 -15.95 7.67 -19.73
N THR A 240 -14.95 6.79 -19.66
CA THR A 240 -15.10 5.48 -19.00
C THR A 240 -14.78 5.51 -17.51
N HIS A 241 -13.92 6.40 -17.08
CA HIS A 241 -13.58 6.65 -15.68
C HIS A 241 -13.22 8.12 -15.48
N GLY A 242 -13.43 8.65 -14.28
CA GLY A 242 -13.20 10.06 -14.00
C GLY A 242 -13.09 10.38 -12.53
N THR A 243 -12.56 11.56 -12.26
CA THR A 243 -12.42 12.13 -10.91
C THR A 243 -12.48 13.66 -11.00
N THR A 244 -12.99 14.30 -9.96
CA THR A 244 -12.95 15.78 -9.87
C THR A 244 -11.59 16.23 -9.32
N PHE A 245 -11.12 15.67 -8.21
CA PHE A 245 -9.95 16.16 -7.48
C PHE A 245 -8.66 15.39 -7.77
N GLY A 246 -8.74 14.19 -8.33
CA GLY A 246 -7.55 13.36 -8.58
C GLY A 246 -6.58 14.08 -9.53
N GLY A 247 -5.31 14.13 -9.14
CA GLY A 247 -4.27 14.82 -9.92
C GLY A 247 -4.26 16.36 -9.77
N ASN A 248 -4.96 16.91 -8.75
CA ASN A 248 -4.90 18.35 -8.51
C ASN A 248 -3.47 18.82 -8.23
N PRO A 249 -3.12 20.06 -8.63
CA PRO A 249 -1.77 20.59 -8.51
C PRO A 249 -1.22 20.57 -7.08
N LEU A 250 -2.06 20.85 -6.08
CA LEU A 250 -1.63 20.90 -4.68
C LEU A 250 -1.10 19.53 -4.20
N CYS A 251 -1.90 18.48 -4.41
CA CYS A 251 -1.51 17.13 -4.00
C CYS A 251 -0.36 16.57 -4.86
N CYS A 252 -0.30 16.95 -6.14
CA CYS A 252 0.81 16.56 -7.01
C CYS A 252 2.12 17.26 -6.65
N ALA A 253 2.10 18.51 -6.19
CA ALA A 253 3.31 19.19 -5.68
C ALA A 253 3.88 18.44 -4.46
N ALA A 254 3.01 18.05 -3.52
CA ALA A 254 3.42 17.21 -2.39
C ALA A 254 4.02 15.87 -2.85
N ALA A 255 3.34 15.17 -3.76
CA ALA A 255 3.81 13.88 -4.28
C ALA A 255 5.15 13.99 -5.02
N ASN A 256 5.36 15.07 -5.79
CA ASN A 256 6.65 15.35 -6.41
C ASN A 256 7.77 15.44 -5.38
N THR A 257 7.55 16.19 -4.29
CA THR A 257 8.53 16.36 -3.21
C THR A 257 8.82 15.03 -2.51
N VAL A 258 7.79 14.23 -2.22
CA VAL A 258 7.98 12.90 -1.64
C VAL A 258 8.86 12.03 -2.56
N LEU A 259 8.54 11.97 -3.85
CA LEU A 259 9.29 11.16 -4.80
C LEU A 259 10.73 11.62 -4.99
N ASP A 260 10.99 12.93 -4.98
CA ASP A 260 12.34 13.49 -5.08
C ASP A 260 13.24 13.14 -3.90
N ILE A 261 12.64 12.88 -2.73
CA ILE A 261 13.36 12.47 -1.53
C ILE A 261 13.47 10.95 -1.45
N VAL A 262 12.34 10.24 -1.62
CA VAL A 262 12.23 8.80 -1.36
C VAL A 262 12.84 7.96 -2.48
N ASN A 263 12.64 8.37 -3.76
CA ASN A 263 13.12 7.59 -4.90
C ASN A 263 14.62 7.80 -5.19
N LYS A 264 15.45 7.60 -4.15
CA LYS A 264 16.90 7.62 -4.25
C LYS A 264 17.46 6.31 -3.70
N PRO A 265 18.40 5.66 -4.39
CA PRO A 265 18.95 4.37 -3.96
C PRO A 265 19.47 4.37 -2.52
N GLU A 266 20.18 5.44 -2.12
CA GLU A 266 20.71 5.59 -0.76
C GLU A 266 19.61 5.77 0.28
N PHE A 267 18.50 6.44 -0.06
CA PHE A 267 17.35 6.59 0.84
C PHE A 267 16.65 5.25 1.04
N LEU A 268 16.33 4.55 -0.06
CA LEU A 268 15.69 3.23 -0.03
C LEU A 268 16.53 2.21 0.75
N LYS A 269 17.85 2.22 0.56
CA LYS A 269 18.78 1.39 1.34
C LYS A 269 18.72 1.74 2.83
N SER A 270 18.67 3.01 3.19
CA SER A 270 18.55 3.42 4.60
C SER A 270 17.27 2.91 5.25
N VAL A 271 16.16 2.82 4.50
CA VAL A 271 14.90 2.23 4.99
C VAL A 271 15.06 0.73 5.30
N GLN A 272 15.76 -0.02 4.45
CA GLN A 272 16.08 -1.42 4.71
C GLN A 272 16.93 -1.57 5.98
N GLU A 273 18.01 -0.80 6.08
CA GLU A 273 18.93 -0.83 7.23
C GLU A 273 18.21 -0.49 8.56
N LYS A 274 17.35 0.53 8.56
CA LYS A 274 16.52 0.89 9.72
C LYS A 274 15.54 -0.23 10.10
N GLY A 275 14.92 -0.86 9.11
CA GLY A 275 14.01 -1.98 9.32
C GLY A 275 14.70 -3.17 9.97
N GLU A 276 15.87 -3.57 9.46
CA GLU A 276 16.67 -4.66 10.04
C GLU A 276 17.21 -4.29 11.43
N TYR A 277 17.58 -3.03 11.66
CA TYR A 277 17.96 -2.54 12.99
C TYR A 277 16.83 -2.71 14.00
N LEU A 278 15.62 -2.19 13.69
CA LEU A 278 14.47 -2.31 14.57
C LEU A 278 14.13 -3.77 14.86
N LYS A 279 14.10 -4.61 13.83
CA LYS A 279 13.82 -6.05 13.95
C LYS A 279 14.81 -6.74 14.88
N LYS A 280 16.10 -6.51 14.67
CA LYS A 280 17.18 -7.07 15.48
C LYS A 280 17.07 -6.64 16.95
N GLU A 281 16.91 -5.34 17.20
CA GLU A 281 16.88 -4.81 18.56
C GLU A 281 15.62 -5.22 19.33
N ILE A 282 14.46 -5.30 18.66
CA ILE A 282 13.23 -5.80 19.28
C ILE A 282 13.36 -7.29 19.67
N LEU A 283 13.94 -8.11 18.79
CA LEU A 283 14.20 -9.51 19.09
C LEU A 283 15.26 -9.66 20.22
N ALA A 284 16.26 -8.78 20.27
CA ALA A 284 17.30 -8.75 21.29
C ALA A 284 16.78 -8.37 22.70
N ILE A 285 15.52 -7.88 22.82
CA ILE A 285 14.86 -7.73 24.12
C ILE A 285 14.80 -9.08 24.85
N GLY A 286 14.68 -10.20 24.11
CA GLY A 286 14.67 -11.55 24.65
C GLY A 286 13.42 -11.88 25.48
N SER A 287 12.35 -11.09 25.33
CA SER A 287 11.09 -11.31 26.05
C SER A 287 10.32 -12.51 25.50
N PRO A 288 9.81 -13.40 26.35
CA PRO A 288 8.93 -14.50 25.94
C PRO A 288 7.58 -14.02 25.37
N LYS A 289 7.22 -12.75 25.59
CA LYS A 289 6.01 -12.15 25.04
C LYS A 289 6.13 -11.83 23.55
N VAL A 290 7.34 -11.63 23.03
CA VAL A 290 7.63 -11.38 21.62
C VAL A 290 7.93 -12.72 20.93
N LYS A 291 6.96 -13.23 20.18
CA LYS A 291 7.10 -14.51 19.47
C LYS A 291 8.02 -14.40 18.26
N THR A 292 7.88 -13.33 17.47
CA THR A 292 8.71 -13.00 16.31
C THR A 292 8.46 -11.56 15.85
N VAL A 293 9.31 -11.06 14.93
CA VAL A 293 9.11 -9.81 14.22
C VAL A 293 9.14 -10.11 12.72
N ARG A 294 8.08 -9.75 11.99
CA ARG A 294 7.94 -10.00 10.55
C ARG A 294 7.71 -8.71 9.78
N GLY A 295 7.89 -8.74 8.46
CA GLY A 295 7.74 -7.59 7.58
C GLY A 295 9.03 -7.25 6.85
N MET A 296 9.03 -6.13 6.10
CA MET A 296 10.14 -5.66 5.27
C MET A 296 10.31 -4.15 5.42
N GLY A 297 11.56 -3.67 5.42
CA GLY A 297 11.87 -2.26 5.61
C GLY A 297 11.20 -1.70 6.88
N LEU A 298 10.52 -0.59 6.76
CA LEU A 298 9.81 0.06 7.87
C LEU A 298 8.30 -0.26 7.89
N MET A 299 7.93 -1.45 7.46
CA MET A 299 6.62 -2.08 7.66
C MET A 299 6.81 -3.36 8.46
N LEU A 300 6.74 -3.26 9.79
CA LEU A 300 7.04 -4.35 10.70
C LEU A 300 5.83 -4.72 11.56
N GLY A 301 5.72 -6.00 11.90
CA GLY A 301 4.73 -6.55 12.82
C GLY A 301 5.41 -7.35 13.93
N ILE A 302 5.29 -6.89 15.16
CA ILE A 302 5.73 -7.63 16.35
C ILE A 302 4.61 -8.59 16.72
N VAL A 303 4.87 -9.90 16.61
CA VAL A 303 3.89 -10.94 16.94
C VAL A 303 3.93 -11.20 18.44
N VAL A 304 2.78 -11.00 19.08
CA VAL A 304 2.60 -11.18 20.53
C VAL A 304 1.38 -12.07 20.80
N ASP A 305 1.09 -12.35 22.06
CA ASP A 305 -0.17 -12.98 22.39
C ASP A 305 -1.36 -12.06 22.13
N LYS A 306 -2.41 -12.60 21.50
CA LYS A 306 -3.61 -11.84 21.12
C LYS A 306 -4.31 -11.18 22.31
N ASP A 307 -4.29 -11.83 23.46
CA ASP A 307 -5.01 -11.40 24.67
C ASP A 307 -4.24 -10.30 25.42
N GLU A 308 -2.90 -10.25 25.28
CA GLU A 308 -2.04 -9.24 25.87
C GLU A 308 -1.81 -8.00 24.96
N ARG A 309 -2.03 -8.14 23.65
CA ARG A 309 -1.70 -7.13 22.64
C ARG A 309 -2.29 -5.76 22.93
N ALA A 310 -3.58 -5.70 23.29
CA ALA A 310 -4.26 -4.41 23.54
C ALA A 310 -3.66 -3.68 24.76
N ALA A 311 -3.34 -4.41 25.81
CA ALA A 311 -2.68 -3.86 26.99
C ALA A 311 -1.28 -3.34 26.67
N MET A 312 -0.48 -4.06 25.88
CA MET A 312 0.84 -3.64 25.44
C MET A 312 0.80 -2.33 24.61
N VAL A 313 -0.17 -2.20 23.69
CA VAL A 313 -0.35 -0.97 22.90
C VAL A 313 -0.69 0.21 23.80
N SER A 314 -1.56 0.02 24.80
CA SER A 314 -1.90 1.07 25.78
C SER A 314 -0.69 1.46 26.62
N GLN A 315 0.08 0.51 27.10
CA GLN A 315 1.30 0.76 27.90
C GLN A 315 2.37 1.49 27.09
N LEU A 316 2.58 1.12 25.80
CA LEU A 316 3.49 1.86 24.91
C LEU A 316 3.06 3.32 24.74
N MET A 317 1.76 3.56 24.55
CA MET A 317 1.21 4.92 24.45
C MET A 317 1.43 5.71 25.75
N GLU A 318 1.26 5.11 26.91
CA GLU A 318 1.56 5.73 28.21
C GLU A 318 3.04 6.13 28.33
N LYS A 319 3.93 5.30 27.76
CA LYS A 319 5.38 5.56 27.69
C LYS A 319 5.80 6.48 26.55
N GLY A 320 4.84 7.04 25.80
CA GLY A 320 5.13 8.02 24.75
C GLY A 320 5.46 7.41 23.39
N VAL A 321 5.10 6.15 23.12
CA VAL A 321 5.30 5.50 21.82
C VAL A 321 3.94 5.12 21.23
N LEU A 322 3.66 5.61 20.02
CA LEU A 322 2.44 5.29 19.29
C LEU A 322 2.68 4.13 18.34
N VAL A 323 1.87 3.10 18.45
CA VAL A 323 1.87 1.91 17.59
C VAL A 323 0.46 1.53 17.19
N LEU A 324 0.29 0.62 16.21
CA LEU A 324 -1.00 0.15 15.72
C LEU A 324 -1.17 -1.35 16.01
N THR A 325 -2.42 -1.79 16.05
CA THR A 325 -2.73 -3.23 15.96
C THR A 325 -2.97 -3.64 14.51
N ALA A 326 -2.61 -4.87 14.14
CA ALA A 326 -2.95 -5.47 12.85
C ALA A 326 -3.27 -6.95 13.01
N GLY A 327 -4.25 -7.45 12.23
CA GLY A 327 -4.74 -8.81 12.37
C GLY A 327 -5.18 -9.14 13.80
N THR A 328 -4.89 -10.34 14.25
CA THR A 328 -5.25 -10.83 15.60
C THR A 328 -4.13 -10.68 16.63
N GLU A 329 -2.87 -10.74 16.20
CA GLU A 329 -1.69 -10.95 17.08
C GLU A 329 -0.53 -9.96 16.86
N ALA A 330 -0.61 -9.06 15.86
CA ALA A 330 0.49 -8.16 15.57
C ALA A 330 0.32 -6.76 16.17
N ILE A 331 1.41 -6.23 16.73
CA ILE A 331 1.64 -4.80 16.95
C ILE A 331 2.39 -4.30 15.73
N ARG A 332 1.77 -3.39 14.96
CA ARG A 332 2.30 -2.90 13.69
C ARG A 332 3.07 -1.61 13.87
N LEU A 333 4.26 -1.58 13.30
CA LEU A 333 5.12 -0.41 13.22
C LEU A 333 5.18 0.08 11.78
N LEU A 334 4.86 1.36 11.60
CA LEU A 334 4.93 2.11 10.33
C LEU A 334 5.56 3.49 10.59
N PRO A 335 6.78 3.58 11.15
CA PRO A 335 7.38 4.88 11.44
C PRO A 335 7.57 5.70 10.16
N PRO A 336 7.77 7.03 10.26
CA PRO A 336 8.26 7.82 9.14
C PRO A 336 9.54 7.22 8.56
N LEU A 337 9.72 7.29 7.23
CA LEU A 337 10.92 6.73 6.59
C LEU A 337 12.20 7.49 6.99
N VAL A 338 12.03 8.70 7.47
CA VAL A 338 13.10 9.57 7.98
C VAL A 338 13.43 9.36 9.45
N ILE A 339 12.75 8.45 10.15
CA ILE A 339 12.99 8.19 11.59
C ILE A 339 14.48 8.05 11.86
N THR A 340 14.97 8.70 12.93
CA THR A 340 16.38 8.68 13.31
C THR A 340 16.72 7.45 14.17
N LYS A 341 18.02 7.19 14.32
CA LYS A 341 18.48 6.11 15.18
C LYS A 341 18.12 6.38 16.64
N GLU A 342 18.26 7.62 17.08
CA GLU A 342 17.94 8.07 18.45
C GLU A 342 16.46 7.87 18.77
N GLU A 343 15.55 8.20 17.84
CA GLU A 343 14.12 7.96 18.00
C GLU A 343 13.78 6.46 18.05
N MET A 344 14.46 5.65 17.22
CA MET A 344 14.31 4.19 17.29
C MET A 344 14.80 3.64 18.63
N ASP A 345 15.94 4.10 19.13
CA ASP A 345 16.51 3.66 20.42
C ASP A 345 15.60 4.04 21.59
N GLU A 346 15.01 5.26 21.57
CA GLU A 346 14.02 5.70 22.57
C GLU A 346 12.76 4.81 22.54
N ALA A 347 12.25 4.48 21.36
CA ALA A 347 11.12 3.59 21.22
C ALA A 347 11.41 2.15 21.69
N ILE A 348 12.61 1.63 21.38
CA ILE A 348 13.06 0.30 21.83
C ILE A 348 13.21 0.28 23.36
N ALA A 349 13.71 1.36 23.98
CA ALA A 349 13.80 1.46 25.43
C ALA A 349 12.40 1.34 26.09
N ALA A 350 11.39 2.04 25.53
CA ALA A 350 10.01 1.90 26.00
C ALA A 350 9.46 0.47 25.80
N MET A 351 9.80 -0.18 24.66
CA MET A 351 9.39 -1.55 24.39
C MET A 351 10.00 -2.56 25.40
N ARG A 352 11.25 -2.35 25.84
CA ARG A 352 11.90 -3.18 26.86
C ARG A 352 11.18 -3.18 28.22
N GLU A 353 10.47 -2.10 28.52
CA GLU A 353 9.71 -2.01 29.77
C GLU A 353 8.30 -2.61 29.68
N VAL A 354 7.78 -2.83 28.46
CA VAL A 354 6.43 -3.33 28.21
C VAL A 354 6.44 -4.82 27.89
N PHE A 355 7.40 -5.26 27.09
CA PHE A 355 7.55 -6.66 26.70
C PHE A 355 8.35 -7.44 27.74
#